data_cb7102e2c8c9b56dfd12aa7264548b81
#
_entry.id   cb7102e2c8c9b56dfd12aa7264548b81
#
_cell.length_a   1.000
_cell.length_b   1.000
_cell.length_c   1.000
_cell.angle_alpha   90.00
_cell.angle_beta   90.00
_cell.angle_gamma   90.00
#
_symmetry.space_group_name_H-M   'P 1'
#
loop_
_entity.id
_entity.type
_entity.pdbx_description
1 polymer ?
#
loop_
_entity_poly.entity_id
_entity_poly.type
_entity_poly.pdbx_seq_one_letter_code
_entity_poly.pdbx_strand_id
1 'polypeptide(L)'
;MGQIDIAWCPGCGNFGILTALKGALTELGVRPEKLVIASGIGQAAKTPHYVRTNVFNGLHGRAVPAATAIKAANPGLTVIAEGGDGDMYGEGGNHFIHAIRRNPDITVIVHNNMVYALTKGQASPTSSIGFKTPVQVRGVSEEPFNAIAVSVALNASFVARAFAGDHDQTKDIIKKAVSHRGFALVEILQPCVSFNKVNTYQWFKENTAYHEASYDPSDRFAAFKRVTEAEKMLLGIFYVNPDKPCFEDTLPPYYKETTPLFKRRIDGEKLFGLIDSKRRV
;
A
#
# COMPACT_ATOMS: atom_id res chain seq x y z
N MET A 1 -28.62 -2.71 -6.88
CA MET A 1 -27.33 -2.93 -7.58
C MET A 1 -27.15 -4.42 -7.73
N GLY A 2 -26.95 -4.90 -8.97
CA GLY A 2 -26.71 -6.32 -9.24
C GLY A 2 -25.44 -6.81 -8.59
N GLN A 3 -25.34 -8.11 -8.40
CA GLN A 3 -24.12 -8.77 -7.93
C GLN A 3 -23.04 -8.56 -9.01
N ILE A 4 -21.89 -7.97 -8.64
CA ILE A 4 -20.76 -7.80 -9.55
C ILE A 4 -19.93 -9.06 -9.48
N ASP A 5 -19.76 -9.74 -10.61
CA ASP A 5 -18.87 -10.89 -10.70
C ASP A 5 -17.42 -10.48 -10.50
N ILE A 6 -16.74 -11.17 -9.60
CA ILE A 6 -15.33 -10.89 -9.32
C ILE A 6 -14.47 -11.48 -10.44
N ALA A 7 -13.81 -10.63 -11.22
CA ALA A 7 -13.00 -10.99 -12.37
C ALA A 7 -11.57 -11.44 -12.00
N TRP A 8 -11.43 -12.29 -10.99
CA TRP A 8 -10.17 -12.94 -10.63
C TRP A 8 -10.21 -14.43 -10.95
N CYS A 9 -9.05 -15.02 -11.21
CA CYS A 9 -8.94 -16.45 -11.46
C CYS A 9 -9.36 -17.26 -10.23
N PRO A 10 -10.03 -18.42 -10.37
CA PRO A 10 -10.29 -19.32 -9.26
C PRO A 10 -8.98 -19.67 -8.50
N GLY A 11 -9.01 -19.55 -7.18
CA GLY A 11 -7.84 -19.77 -6.31
C GLY A 11 -6.83 -18.61 -6.25
N CYS A 12 -7.11 -17.48 -6.89
CA CYS A 12 -6.26 -16.29 -6.79
C CYS A 12 -6.14 -15.78 -5.35
N GLY A 13 -4.93 -15.41 -4.92
CA GLY A 13 -4.69 -14.86 -3.57
C GLY A 13 -5.43 -13.55 -3.27
N ASN A 14 -5.86 -12.82 -4.30
CA ASN A 14 -6.65 -11.60 -4.12
C ASN A 14 -7.98 -11.85 -3.37
N PHE A 15 -8.58 -13.03 -3.47
CA PHE A 15 -9.81 -13.35 -2.69
C PHE A 15 -9.54 -13.36 -1.20
N GLY A 16 -8.42 -13.94 -0.76
CA GLY A 16 -8.01 -13.94 0.65
C GLY A 16 -7.74 -12.53 1.16
N ILE A 17 -7.05 -11.71 0.38
CA ILE A 17 -6.77 -10.31 0.72
C ILE A 17 -8.06 -9.50 0.83
N LEU A 18 -8.99 -9.63 -0.12
CA LEU A 18 -10.28 -8.95 -0.08
C LEU A 18 -11.09 -9.34 1.18
N THR A 19 -11.06 -10.63 1.55
CA THR A 19 -11.73 -11.12 2.77
C THR A 19 -11.09 -10.52 4.02
N ALA A 20 -9.76 -10.53 4.11
CA ALA A 20 -9.01 -9.95 5.24
C ALA A 20 -9.24 -8.43 5.34
N LEU A 21 -9.21 -7.71 4.23
CA LEU A 21 -9.48 -6.27 4.18
C LEU A 21 -10.89 -5.93 4.66
N LYS A 22 -11.91 -6.61 4.14
CA LYS A 22 -13.31 -6.42 4.59
C LYS A 22 -13.47 -6.72 6.08
N GLY A 23 -12.89 -7.82 6.56
CA GLY A 23 -12.90 -8.18 7.97
C GLY A 23 -12.25 -7.12 8.84
N ALA A 24 -11.06 -6.65 8.47
CA ALA A 24 -10.33 -5.60 9.18
C ALA A 24 -11.13 -4.29 9.28
N LEU A 25 -11.69 -3.82 8.17
CA LEU A 25 -12.48 -2.58 8.12
C LEU A 25 -13.78 -2.70 8.93
N THR A 26 -14.42 -3.87 8.93
CA THR A 26 -15.63 -4.15 9.72
C THR A 26 -15.31 -4.15 11.22
N GLU A 27 -14.25 -4.84 11.65
CA GLU A 27 -13.84 -4.89 13.05
C GLU A 27 -13.38 -3.52 13.59
N LEU A 28 -12.82 -2.67 12.73
CA LEU A 28 -12.46 -1.29 13.07
C LEU A 28 -13.66 -0.33 13.06
N GLY A 29 -14.83 -0.76 12.61
CA GLY A 29 -16.02 0.09 12.49
C GLY A 29 -15.84 1.24 11.47
N VAL A 30 -15.00 1.06 10.46
CA VAL A 30 -14.77 2.08 9.44
C VAL A 30 -16.02 2.23 8.57
N ARG A 31 -16.65 3.41 8.64
CA ARG A 31 -17.86 3.69 7.88
C ARG A 31 -17.56 3.90 6.41
N PRO A 32 -18.36 3.31 5.49
CA PRO A 32 -18.10 3.39 4.04
C PRO A 32 -17.93 4.81 3.49
N GLU A 33 -18.70 5.77 4.01
CA GLU A 33 -18.63 7.16 3.58
C GLU A 33 -17.39 7.91 4.09
N LYS A 34 -16.63 7.30 5.02
CA LYS A 34 -15.37 7.81 5.54
C LYS A 34 -14.16 7.10 4.96
N LEU A 35 -14.38 6.07 4.17
CA LEU A 35 -13.33 5.29 3.53
C LEU A 35 -13.17 5.70 2.07
N VAL A 36 -11.93 5.85 1.63
CA VAL A 36 -11.57 5.95 0.22
C VAL A 36 -10.50 4.91 -0.10
N ILE A 37 -10.76 4.09 -1.12
CA ILE A 37 -9.74 3.20 -1.68
C ILE A 37 -9.28 3.79 -3.01
N ALA A 38 -8.01 4.21 -3.06
CA ALA A 38 -7.36 4.65 -4.28
C ALA A 38 -6.56 3.50 -4.88
N SER A 39 -6.73 3.22 -6.17
CA SER A 39 -6.00 2.14 -6.85
C SER A 39 -5.40 2.62 -8.17
N GLY A 40 -4.37 1.92 -8.62
CA GLY A 40 -3.77 2.12 -9.94
C GLY A 40 -4.31 1.13 -10.96
N ILE A 41 -3.42 0.36 -11.60
CA ILE A 41 -3.76 -0.61 -12.65
C ILE A 41 -3.22 -2.00 -12.25
N GLY A 42 -3.92 -3.03 -12.68
CA GLY A 42 -3.57 -4.42 -12.45
C GLY A 42 -4.72 -5.23 -11.83
N GLN A 43 -4.48 -6.51 -11.53
CA GLN A 43 -5.51 -7.37 -10.96
C GLN A 43 -5.83 -6.97 -9.51
N ALA A 44 -4.84 -6.58 -8.72
CA ALA A 44 -5.02 -6.06 -7.37
C ALA A 44 -5.86 -4.77 -7.37
N ALA A 45 -5.58 -3.85 -8.31
CA ALA A 45 -6.26 -2.57 -8.46
C ALA A 45 -7.77 -2.68 -8.78
N LYS A 46 -8.30 -3.89 -8.99
CA LYS A 46 -9.75 -4.14 -9.13
C LYS A 46 -10.50 -4.22 -7.79
N THR A 47 -9.81 -4.28 -6.66
CA THR A 47 -10.43 -4.34 -5.33
C THR A 47 -11.51 -3.26 -5.11
N PRO A 48 -11.33 -2.00 -5.54
CA PRO A 48 -12.36 -0.97 -5.39
C PRO A 48 -13.71 -1.34 -6.02
N HIS A 49 -13.74 -2.17 -7.06
CA HIS A 49 -14.98 -2.63 -7.69
C HIS A 49 -15.79 -3.61 -6.82
N TYR A 50 -15.15 -4.20 -5.79
CA TYR A 50 -15.73 -5.26 -4.95
C TYR A 50 -16.02 -4.82 -3.52
N VAL A 51 -15.82 -3.53 -3.22
CA VAL A 51 -16.10 -2.91 -1.90
C VAL A 51 -17.06 -1.73 -2.08
N ARG A 52 -18.05 -1.63 -1.19
CA ARG A 52 -18.99 -0.49 -1.20
C ARG A 52 -18.43 0.66 -0.37
N THR A 53 -17.66 1.53 -1.03
CA THR A 53 -17.04 2.69 -0.40
C THR A 53 -16.79 3.78 -1.45
N ASN A 54 -16.21 4.92 -1.07
CA ASN A 54 -15.69 5.86 -2.06
C ASN A 54 -14.45 5.26 -2.71
N VAL A 55 -14.32 5.41 -4.02
CA VAL A 55 -13.21 4.84 -4.77
C VAL A 55 -12.60 5.85 -5.73
N PHE A 56 -11.32 5.73 -5.96
CA PHE A 56 -10.59 6.44 -7.00
C PHE A 56 -9.73 5.44 -7.76
N ASN A 57 -10.06 5.17 -9.02
CA ASN A 57 -9.29 4.28 -9.86
C ASN A 57 -8.47 5.11 -10.84
N GLY A 58 -7.17 5.20 -10.59
CA GLY A 58 -6.23 6.06 -11.29
C GLY A 58 -5.45 5.36 -12.40
N LEU A 59 -4.37 6.00 -12.84
CA LEU A 59 -3.42 5.45 -13.81
C LEU A 59 -2.41 4.54 -13.14
N HIS A 60 -1.68 3.77 -13.95
CA HIS A 60 -0.61 2.88 -13.51
C HIS A 60 0.46 3.64 -12.72
N GLY A 61 0.77 3.14 -11.52
CA GLY A 61 1.72 3.77 -10.59
C GLY A 61 1.23 5.06 -9.92
N ARG A 62 -0.08 5.41 -10.01
CA ARG A 62 -0.60 6.69 -9.51
C ARG A 62 -1.53 6.57 -8.29
N ALA A 63 -1.71 5.38 -7.73
CA ALA A 63 -2.53 5.19 -6.53
C ALA A 63 -2.02 5.98 -5.32
N VAL A 64 -0.73 5.92 -5.04
CA VAL A 64 -0.09 6.57 -3.88
C VAL A 64 -0.19 8.10 -3.91
N PRO A 65 0.14 8.80 -5.01
CA PRO A 65 -0.02 10.26 -5.04
C PRO A 65 -1.49 10.69 -5.00
N ALA A 66 -2.42 9.92 -5.60
CA ALA A 66 -3.85 10.19 -5.49
C ALA A 66 -4.32 10.05 -4.03
N ALA A 67 -3.95 8.96 -3.34
CA ALA A 67 -4.27 8.75 -1.94
C ALA A 67 -3.71 9.89 -1.05
N THR A 68 -2.46 10.29 -1.28
CA THR A 68 -1.83 11.42 -0.56
C THR A 68 -2.62 12.72 -0.76
N ALA A 69 -3.03 13.02 -1.99
CA ALA A 69 -3.82 14.22 -2.29
C ALA A 69 -5.22 14.18 -1.66
N ILE A 70 -5.89 13.03 -1.70
CA ILE A 70 -7.20 12.82 -1.07
C ILE A 70 -7.11 13.05 0.44
N LYS A 71 -6.10 12.48 1.11
CA LYS A 71 -5.89 12.66 2.54
C LYS A 71 -5.56 14.11 2.89
N ALA A 72 -4.68 14.75 2.12
CA ALA A 72 -4.34 16.17 2.30
C ALA A 72 -5.55 17.10 2.09
N ALA A 73 -6.47 16.77 1.18
CA ALA A 73 -7.69 17.56 0.97
C ALA A 73 -8.74 17.35 2.07
N ASN A 74 -8.78 16.17 2.67
CA ASN A 74 -9.71 15.81 3.76
C ASN A 74 -9.06 14.87 4.77
N PRO A 75 -8.38 15.41 5.81
CA PRO A 75 -7.72 14.60 6.84
C PRO A 75 -8.66 13.67 7.63
N GLY A 76 -9.98 13.93 7.63
CA GLY A 76 -10.99 13.13 8.31
C GLY A 76 -11.37 11.82 7.60
N LEU A 77 -10.73 11.48 6.48
CA LEU A 77 -10.95 10.23 5.76
C LEU A 77 -9.94 9.16 6.17
N THR A 78 -10.39 7.91 6.21
CA THR A 78 -9.52 6.74 6.12
C THR A 78 -9.18 6.51 4.64
N VAL A 79 -7.89 6.54 4.29
CA VAL A 79 -7.45 6.43 2.90
C VAL A 79 -6.51 5.25 2.73
N ILE A 80 -6.86 4.35 1.82
CA ILE A 80 -6.07 3.17 1.46
C ILE A 80 -5.65 3.31 -0.01
N ALA A 81 -4.35 3.17 -0.27
CA ALA A 81 -3.83 2.97 -1.62
C ALA A 81 -3.61 1.47 -1.84
N GLU A 82 -4.20 0.89 -2.89
CA GLU A 82 -4.15 -0.55 -3.13
C GLU A 82 -3.76 -0.86 -4.58
N GLY A 83 -2.79 -1.74 -4.76
CA GLY A 83 -2.29 -2.14 -6.07
C GLY A 83 -1.35 -3.34 -6.01
N GLY A 84 -0.88 -3.77 -7.18
CA GLY A 84 0.13 -4.83 -7.29
C GLY A 84 1.56 -4.30 -7.11
N ASP A 85 2.50 -5.22 -6.95
CA ASP A 85 3.93 -4.94 -6.88
C ASP A 85 4.45 -4.19 -8.12
N GLY A 86 4.05 -4.59 -9.31
CA GLY A 86 4.38 -3.87 -10.53
C GLY A 86 3.82 -2.44 -10.55
N ASP A 87 2.57 -2.25 -10.10
CA ASP A 87 1.92 -0.93 -10.03
C ASP A 87 2.62 -0.01 -9.03
N MET A 88 2.88 -0.51 -7.83
CA MET A 88 3.38 0.30 -6.71
C MET A 88 4.90 0.50 -6.74
N TYR A 89 5.65 -0.51 -7.15
CA TYR A 89 7.12 -0.51 -7.10
C TYR A 89 7.78 -0.30 -8.47
N GLY A 90 7.10 -0.70 -9.56
CA GLY A 90 7.52 -0.41 -10.93
C GLY A 90 7.19 1.02 -11.31
N GLU A 91 6.01 1.23 -11.89
CA GLU A 91 5.58 2.56 -12.36
C GLU A 91 5.39 3.57 -11.22
N GLY A 92 5.03 3.09 -10.02
CA GLY A 92 4.80 3.91 -8.83
C GLY A 92 6.02 4.14 -7.94
N GLY A 93 7.18 3.53 -8.23
CA GLY A 93 8.34 3.47 -7.32
C GLY A 93 8.77 4.82 -6.76
N ASN A 94 8.86 5.84 -7.61
CA ASN A 94 9.21 7.20 -7.16
C ASN A 94 8.15 7.80 -6.22
N HIS A 95 6.86 7.59 -6.51
CA HIS A 95 5.77 8.05 -5.64
C HIS A 95 5.75 7.32 -4.31
N PHE A 96 6.05 6.01 -4.31
CA PHE A 96 6.20 5.19 -3.12
C PHE A 96 7.30 5.75 -2.19
N ILE A 97 8.52 5.96 -2.72
CA ILE A 97 9.65 6.54 -1.98
C ILE A 97 9.30 7.91 -1.39
N HIS A 98 8.71 8.78 -2.19
CA HIS A 98 8.37 10.12 -1.72
C HIS A 98 7.19 10.17 -0.75
N ALA A 99 6.26 9.21 -0.79
CA ALA A 99 5.21 9.07 0.22
C ALA A 99 5.81 8.64 1.58
N ILE A 100 6.72 7.68 1.59
CA ILE A 100 7.46 7.29 2.81
C ILE A 100 8.13 8.53 3.42
N ARG A 101 8.82 9.33 2.61
CA ARG A 101 9.51 10.54 3.08
C ARG A 101 8.55 11.57 3.66
N ARG A 102 7.40 11.81 3.03
CA ARG A 102 6.38 12.78 3.46
C ARG A 102 5.55 12.33 4.65
N ASN A 103 5.36 11.02 4.79
CA ASN A 103 4.56 10.40 5.82
C ASN A 103 3.08 10.84 5.85
N PRO A 104 2.34 10.83 4.71
CA PRO A 104 0.90 11.06 4.76
C PRO A 104 0.20 9.96 5.55
N ASP A 105 -0.90 10.29 6.21
CA ASP A 105 -1.72 9.35 6.98
C ASP A 105 -2.56 8.46 6.04
N ILE A 106 -1.90 7.52 5.38
CA ILE A 106 -2.47 6.56 4.42
C ILE A 106 -1.94 5.16 4.66
N THR A 107 -2.77 4.16 4.38
CA THR A 107 -2.33 2.76 4.33
C THR A 107 -2.09 2.34 2.89
N VAL A 108 -0.89 1.83 2.60
CA VAL A 108 -0.51 1.30 1.28
C VAL A 108 -0.50 -0.21 1.36
N ILE A 109 -1.44 -0.86 0.66
CA ILE A 109 -1.56 -2.32 0.56
C ILE A 109 -1.04 -2.76 -0.80
N VAL A 110 0.01 -3.58 -0.80
CA VAL A 110 0.64 -4.07 -2.02
C VAL A 110 0.45 -5.58 -2.11
N HIS A 111 -0.25 -6.02 -3.17
CA HIS A 111 -0.40 -7.43 -3.51
C HIS A 111 0.84 -7.87 -4.29
N ASN A 112 1.79 -8.49 -3.61
CA ASN A 112 3.04 -8.92 -4.22
C ASN A 112 2.94 -10.36 -4.73
N ASN A 113 2.71 -10.50 -6.04
CA ASN A 113 2.65 -11.80 -6.71
C ASN A 113 3.87 -12.09 -7.62
N MET A 114 4.85 -11.21 -7.60
CA MET A 114 6.12 -11.32 -8.33
C MET A 114 5.93 -11.47 -9.85
N VAL A 115 4.84 -10.89 -10.43
CA VAL A 115 4.55 -10.96 -11.85
C VAL A 115 3.53 -9.90 -12.28
N TYR A 116 3.67 -9.32 -13.48
CA TYR A 116 2.60 -8.54 -14.11
C TYR A 116 1.50 -9.48 -14.62
N ALA A 117 0.50 -9.78 -13.78
CA ALA A 117 -0.52 -10.78 -14.08
C ALA A 117 -1.59 -10.28 -15.06
N LEU A 118 -1.97 -8.99 -15.02
CA LEU A 118 -3.01 -8.44 -15.90
C LEU A 118 -2.58 -8.49 -17.37
N THR A 119 -1.32 -8.23 -17.65
CA THR A 119 -0.71 -8.24 -18.99
C THR A 119 -0.17 -9.61 -19.40
N LYS A 120 -0.53 -10.66 -18.67
CA LYS A 120 -0.30 -12.08 -18.96
C LYS A 120 1.11 -12.62 -18.67
N GLY A 121 1.82 -12.06 -17.68
CA GLY A 121 2.92 -12.79 -17.06
C GLY A 121 4.32 -12.26 -17.32
N GLN A 122 4.50 -10.96 -17.57
CA GLN A 122 5.84 -10.35 -17.60
C GLN A 122 6.44 -10.31 -16.18
N ALA A 123 7.77 -10.30 -16.10
CA ALA A 123 8.47 -10.11 -14.84
C ALA A 123 8.15 -8.73 -14.25
N SER A 124 7.86 -8.69 -12.96
CA SER A 124 7.67 -7.48 -12.15
C SER A 124 8.96 -7.10 -11.42
N PRO A 125 9.05 -5.93 -10.77
CA PRO A 125 10.24 -5.55 -10.01
C PRO A 125 10.61 -6.52 -8.90
N THR A 126 9.68 -7.34 -8.41
CA THR A 126 9.90 -8.31 -7.32
C THR A 126 10.09 -9.74 -7.82
N SER A 127 10.12 -9.97 -9.13
CA SER A 127 10.39 -11.29 -9.71
C SER A 127 11.80 -11.77 -9.37
N SER A 128 11.92 -13.04 -9.01
CA SER A 128 13.20 -13.63 -8.63
C SER A 128 14.17 -13.73 -9.84
N ILE A 129 15.47 -13.66 -9.57
CA ILE A 129 16.52 -13.93 -10.56
C ILE A 129 16.25 -15.31 -11.18
N GLY A 130 16.39 -15.40 -12.51
CA GLY A 130 16.15 -16.62 -13.28
C GLY A 130 14.67 -16.92 -13.57
N PHE A 131 13.70 -16.12 -13.09
CA PHE A 131 12.28 -16.30 -13.41
C PHE A 131 12.06 -16.11 -14.92
N LYS A 132 11.57 -17.15 -15.58
CA LYS A 132 11.35 -17.16 -17.04
C LYS A 132 9.91 -16.79 -17.38
N THR A 133 9.77 -15.93 -18.35
CA THR A 133 8.48 -15.53 -18.94
C THR A 133 8.55 -15.57 -20.46
N PRO A 134 7.42 -15.42 -21.18
CA PRO A 134 7.46 -15.30 -22.63
C PRO A 134 8.32 -14.14 -23.17
N VAL A 135 8.53 -13.10 -22.34
CA VAL A 135 9.36 -11.94 -22.69
C VAL A 135 10.79 -12.10 -22.17
N GLN A 136 10.96 -12.56 -20.93
CA GLN A 136 12.25 -12.87 -20.33
C GLN A 136 12.63 -14.35 -20.57
N VAL A 137 12.89 -14.72 -21.81
CA VAL A 137 13.15 -16.12 -22.22
C VAL A 137 14.39 -16.71 -21.52
N ARG A 138 15.41 -15.88 -21.28
CA ARG A 138 16.64 -16.28 -20.55
C ARG A 138 16.50 -16.21 -19.02
N GLY A 139 15.37 -15.71 -18.53
CA GLY A 139 15.12 -15.42 -17.13
C GLY A 139 15.48 -13.98 -16.77
N VAL A 140 14.96 -13.55 -15.62
CA VAL A 140 15.26 -12.23 -15.01
C VAL A 140 16.71 -12.20 -14.55
N SER A 141 17.44 -11.15 -14.85
CA SER A 141 18.85 -10.93 -14.47
C SER A 141 19.02 -9.97 -13.28
N GLU A 142 18.02 -9.12 -13.07
CA GLU A 142 18.03 -8.09 -12.05
C GLU A 142 17.66 -8.65 -10.67
N GLU A 143 18.24 -8.08 -9.62
CA GLU A 143 17.85 -8.38 -8.24
C GLU A 143 16.42 -7.91 -7.95
N PRO A 144 15.62 -8.70 -7.21
CA PRO A 144 14.28 -8.29 -6.81
C PRO A 144 14.30 -7.02 -5.95
N PHE A 145 13.41 -6.08 -6.26
CA PHE A 145 13.20 -4.90 -5.44
C PHE A 145 12.69 -5.27 -4.04
N ASN A 146 13.44 -4.91 -3.01
CA ASN A 146 13.09 -5.16 -1.62
C ASN A 146 12.39 -3.94 -1.00
N ALA A 147 11.08 -3.87 -1.16
CA ALA A 147 10.26 -2.74 -0.69
C ALA A 147 10.29 -2.58 0.84
N ILE A 148 10.38 -3.67 1.59
CA ILE A 148 10.47 -3.64 3.05
C ILE A 148 11.80 -3.00 3.47
N ALA A 149 12.93 -3.43 2.91
CA ALA A 149 14.25 -2.87 3.20
C ALA A 149 14.31 -1.37 2.88
N VAL A 150 13.81 -0.97 1.70
CA VAL A 150 13.72 0.44 1.28
C VAL A 150 12.86 1.25 2.26
N SER A 151 11.72 0.72 2.69
CA SER A 151 10.82 1.41 3.61
C SER A 151 11.45 1.61 4.98
N VAL A 152 12.11 0.60 5.52
CA VAL A 152 12.85 0.68 6.80
C VAL A 152 14.02 1.65 6.68
N ALA A 153 14.81 1.59 5.60
CA ALA A 153 15.94 2.48 5.35
C ALA A 153 15.50 3.97 5.27
N LEU A 154 14.34 4.24 4.67
CA LEU A 154 13.73 5.58 4.58
C LEU A 154 12.96 6.00 5.84
N ASN A 155 13.01 5.20 6.91
CA ASN A 155 12.33 5.48 8.17
C ASN A 155 10.80 5.65 7.98
N ALA A 156 10.15 4.70 7.28
CA ALA A 156 8.70 4.66 7.18
C ALA A 156 8.07 4.52 8.58
N SER A 157 6.87 5.05 8.79
CA SER A 157 6.28 5.03 10.13
C SER A 157 5.67 3.67 10.51
N PHE A 158 5.28 2.86 9.52
CA PHE A 158 4.81 1.48 9.73
C PHE A 158 5.18 0.61 8.54
N VAL A 159 5.80 -0.55 8.79
CA VAL A 159 6.20 -1.49 7.74
C VAL A 159 5.86 -2.91 8.17
N ALA A 160 5.08 -3.61 7.36
CA ALA A 160 4.69 -5.00 7.62
C ALA A 160 4.61 -5.84 6.35
N ARG A 161 4.77 -7.15 6.52
CA ARG A 161 4.52 -8.15 5.47
C ARG A 161 3.56 -9.22 5.99
N ALA A 162 2.59 -9.59 5.13
CA ALA A 162 1.62 -10.64 5.38
C ALA A 162 1.63 -11.67 4.24
N PHE A 163 0.88 -12.74 4.40
CA PHE A 163 0.69 -13.75 3.38
C PHE A 163 -0.81 -14.01 3.14
N ALA A 164 -1.24 -13.93 1.89
CA ALA A 164 -2.65 -14.11 1.51
C ALA A 164 -3.26 -15.46 1.91
N GLY A 165 -2.42 -16.46 2.20
CA GLY A 165 -2.84 -17.77 2.71
C GLY A 165 -3.05 -17.81 4.23
N ASP A 166 -2.68 -16.77 4.97
CA ASP A 166 -2.95 -16.61 6.41
C ASP A 166 -3.89 -15.41 6.60
N HIS A 167 -5.17 -15.70 6.58
CA HIS A 167 -6.21 -14.66 6.60
C HIS A 167 -6.27 -13.90 7.92
N ASP A 168 -6.06 -14.56 9.05
CA ASP A 168 -6.16 -13.95 10.37
C ASP A 168 -4.98 -13.02 10.62
N GLN A 169 -3.74 -13.44 10.32
CA GLN A 169 -2.58 -12.58 10.42
C GLN A 169 -2.70 -11.38 9.46
N THR A 170 -3.10 -11.62 8.20
CA THR A 170 -3.29 -10.55 7.21
C THR A 170 -4.32 -9.53 7.68
N LYS A 171 -5.45 -9.99 8.22
CA LYS A 171 -6.49 -9.12 8.79
C LYS A 171 -5.96 -8.28 9.95
N ASP A 172 -5.25 -8.91 10.89
CA ASP A 172 -4.70 -8.20 12.06
C ASP A 172 -3.63 -7.18 11.70
N ILE A 173 -2.77 -7.48 10.73
CA ILE A 173 -1.78 -6.53 10.20
C ILE A 173 -2.49 -5.35 9.52
N ILE A 174 -3.50 -5.59 8.68
CA ILE A 174 -4.28 -4.52 8.04
C ILE A 174 -4.95 -3.63 9.10
N LYS A 175 -5.54 -4.22 10.16
CA LYS A 175 -6.13 -3.44 11.26
C LYS A 175 -5.11 -2.51 11.91
N LYS A 176 -3.93 -3.03 12.25
CA LYS A 176 -2.85 -2.23 12.86
C LYS A 176 -2.36 -1.14 11.93
N ALA A 177 -2.21 -1.43 10.64
CA ALA A 177 -1.79 -0.46 9.62
C ALA A 177 -2.82 0.66 9.42
N VAL A 178 -4.12 0.33 9.35
CA VAL A 178 -5.21 1.32 9.21
C VAL A 178 -5.38 2.18 10.47
N SER A 179 -5.06 1.63 11.65
CA SER A 179 -5.11 2.36 12.92
C SER A 179 -3.83 3.17 13.19
N HIS A 180 -2.76 2.93 12.44
CA HIS A 180 -1.51 3.68 12.58
C HIS A 180 -1.67 5.06 11.95
N ARG A 181 -1.10 6.09 12.59
CA ARG A 181 -1.10 7.45 12.05
C ARG A 181 0.19 7.73 11.29
N GLY A 182 0.07 7.98 9.99
CA GLY A 182 1.17 8.17 9.06
C GLY A 182 1.19 7.14 7.94
N PHE A 183 2.27 7.07 7.20
CA PHE A 183 2.45 6.13 6.09
C PHE A 183 2.62 4.71 6.61
N ALA A 184 1.66 3.84 6.32
CA ALA A 184 1.74 2.42 6.65
C ALA A 184 1.86 1.58 5.39
N LEU A 185 2.94 0.77 5.29
CA LEU A 185 3.09 -0.25 4.24
C LEU A 185 2.65 -1.61 4.75
N VAL A 186 1.76 -2.26 4.01
CA VAL A 186 1.44 -3.68 4.15
C VAL A 186 1.70 -4.38 2.81
N GLU A 187 2.84 -5.05 2.69
CA GLU A 187 3.12 -5.92 1.57
C GLU A 187 2.50 -7.30 1.84
N ILE A 188 1.64 -7.78 0.95
CA ILE A 188 0.99 -9.08 1.11
C ILE A 188 1.46 -10.02 0.00
N LEU A 189 2.20 -11.06 0.37
CA LEU A 189 2.64 -12.11 -0.53
C LEU A 189 1.41 -12.84 -1.08
N GLN A 190 1.24 -12.80 -2.41
CA GLN A 190 0.00 -13.20 -3.06
C GLN A 190 0.25 -14.17 -4.20
N PRO A 191 -0.05 -15.48 -4.07
CA PRO A 191 0.13 -16.42 -5.15
C PRO A 191 -0.70 -16.08 -6.39
N CYS A 192 -0.05 -15.99 -7.56
CA CYS A 192 -0.70 -15.89 -8.86
C CYS A 192 -0.85 -17.26 -9.49
N VAL A 193 -2.04 -17.86 -9.41
CA VAL A 193 -2.30 -19.22 -9.90
C VAL A 193 -2.22 -19.40 -11.41
N SER A 194 -2.26 -18.31 -12.17
CA SER A 194 -2.26 -18.34 -13.63
C SER A 194 -0.89 -18.14 -14.25
N PHE A 195 -0.14 -17.15 -13.83
CA PHE A 195 1.08 -16.69 -14.52
C PHE A 195 2.37 -16.87 -13.72
N ASN A 196 2.31 -17.13 -12.41
CA ASN A 196 3.48 -17.47 -11.61
C ASN A 196 3.32 -18.88 -11.04
N LYS A 197 3.92 -19.85 -11.73
CA LYS A 197 3.90 -21.25 -11.32
C LYS A 197 5.05 -21.64 -10.38
N VAL A 198 5.95 -20.71 -10.10
CA VAL A 198 7.09 -20.89 -9.18
C VAL A 198 6.65 -20.55 -7.75
N ASN A 199 6.17 -19.33 -7.54
CA ASN A 199 5.79 -18.85 -6.21
C ASN A 199 4.32 -19.19 -5.89
N THR A 200 4.08 -20.48 -5.66
CA THR A 200 2.77 -21.06 -5.32
C THR A 200 2.43 -20.87 -3.84
N TYR A 201 1.19 -21.20 -3.43
CA TYR A 201 0.81 -21.25 -2.00
C TYR A 201 1.75 -22.15 -1.19
N GLN A 202 2.12 -23.31 -1.73
CA GLN A 202 3.04 -24.24 -1.07
C GLN A 202 4.44 -23.63 -0.97
N TRP A 203 4.93 -23.02 -2.05
CA TRP A 203 6.23 -22.37 -2.05
C TRP A 203 6.30 -21.26 -0.98
N PHE A 204 5.28 -20.40 -0.87
CA PHE A 204 5.25 -19.36 0.17
C PHE A 204 5.22 -19.96 1.58
N LYS A 205 4.47 -21.03 1.83
CA LYS A 205 4.49 -21.72 3.13
C LYS A 205 5.87 -22.23 3.52
N GLU A 206 6.65 -22.72 2.57
CA GLU A 206 7.99 -23.26 2.79
C GLU A 206 9.04 -22.17 2.92
N ASN A 207 8.86 -21.03 2.22
CA ASN A 207 9.84 -19.95 2.13
C ASN A 207 9.49 -18.70 2.96
N THR A 208 8.49 -18.78 3.83
CA THR A 208 8.17 -17.74 4.80
C THR A 208 8.36 -18.23 6.23
N ALA A 209 8.55 -17.30 7.16
CA ALA A 209 8.56 -17.55 8.60
C ALA A 209 8.01 -16.31 9.33
N TYR A 210 7.52 -16.47 10.55
CA TYR A 210 7.09 -15.35 11.38
C TYR A 210 8.26 -14.77 12.18
N HIS A 211 8.15 -13.51 12.57
CA HIS A 211 9.03 -12.97 13.61
C HIS A 211 8.87 -13.74 14.90
N GLU A 212 9.92 -13.84 15.69
CA GLU A 212 9.85 -14.38 17.04
C GLU A 212 8.99 -13.46 17.92
N ALA A 213 8.34 -14.01 18.94
CA ALA A 213 7.50 -13.25 19.86
C ALA A 213 8.26 -12.14 20.62
N SER A 214 9.59 -12.29 20.77
CA SER A 214 10.46 -11.31 21.41
C SER A 214 10.94 -10.19 20.50
N TYR A 215 10.57 -10.19 19.23
CA TYR A 215 11.01 -9.16 18.27
C TYR A 215 10.41 -7.79 18.60
N ASP A 216 11.27 -6.78 18.74
CA ASP A 216 10.90 -5.39 18.94
C ASP A 216 10.88 -4.62 17.60
N PRO A 217 9.71 -4.20 17.10
CA PRO A 217 9.61 -3.46 15.85
C PRO A 217 10.00 -1.98 15.96
N SER A 218 10.42 -1.47 17.12
CA SER A 218 10.86 -0.08 17.28
C SER A 218 12.32 0.12 16.85
N ASP A 219 13.11 -0.95 16.82
CA ASP A 219 14.53 -0.88 16.40
C ASP A 219 14.66 -0.95 14.88
N ARG A 220 14.93 0.20 14.26
CA ARG A 220 15.11 0.33 12.82
C ARG A 220 16.30 -0.46 12.27
N PHE A 221 17.41 -0.48 13.01
CA PHE A 221 18.61 -1.19 12.54
C PHE A 221 18.44 -2.70 12.63
N ALA A 222 17.83 -3.20 13.70
CA ALA A 222 17.46 -4.59 13.81
C ALA A 222 16.46 -5.00 12.72
N ALA A 223 15.45 -4.15 12.42
CA ALA A 223 14.51 -4.37 11.35
C ALA A 223 15.21 -4.46 9.98
N PHE A 224 16.11 -3.52 9.66
CA PHE A 224 16.85 -3.52 8.40
C PHE A 224 17.72 -4.77 8.25
N LYS A 225 18.46 -5.12 9.29
CA LYS A 225 19.29 -6.33 9.32
C LYS A 225 18.45 -7.58 9.05
N ARG A 226 17.30 -7.73 9.72
CA ARG A 226 16.42 -8.87 9.51
C ARG A 226 15.91 -9.00 8.08
N VAL A 227 15.54 -7.90 7.45
CA VAL A 227 15.03 -7.92 6.07
C VAL A 227 16.11 -8.29 5.07
N THR A 228 17.37 -7.96 5.35
CA THR A 228 18.49 -8.16 4.41
C THR A 228 19.23 -9.48 4.64
N GLU A 229 19.19 -10.04 5.84
CA GLU A 229 19.99 -11.22 6.21
C GLU A 229 19.14 -12.49 6.45
N ALA A 230 17.81 -12.39 6.50
CA ALA A 230 16.96 -13.55 6.73
C ALA A 230 16.97 -14.52 5.54
N GLU A 231 17.16 -15.81 5.81
CA GLU A 231 17.12 -16.87 4.81
C GLU A 231 15.71 -17.03 4.19
N LYS A 232 14.66 -16.78 4.99
CA LYS A 232 13.26 -16.82 4.56
C LYS A 232 12.64 -15.44 4.58
N MET A 233 11.61 -15.24 3.77
CA MET A 233 10.80 -14.03 3.83
C MET A 233 10.03 -13.99 5.13
N LEU A 234 10.40 -13.09 6.04
CA LEU A 234 9.73 -12.94 7.33
C LEU A 234 8.35 -12.31 7.13
N LEU A 235 7.38 -12.75 7.94
CA LEU A 235 6.02 -12.24 8.05
C LEU A 235 5.84 -11.56 9.40
N GLY A 236 5.06 -10.49 9.42
CA GLY A 236 4.76 -9.72 10.62
C GLY A 236 5.07 -8.24 10.44
N ILE A 237 5.13 -7.52 11.56
CA ILE A 237 5.47 -6.11 11.60
C ILE A 237 6.98 -5.99 11.74
N PHE A 238 7.63 -5.35 10.78
CA PHE A 238 9.09 -5.14 10.77
C PHE A 238 9.51 -3.90 11.52
N TYR A 239 8.77 -2.81 11.33
CA TYR A 239 9.17 -1.53 11.89
C TYR A 239 7.96 -0.63 12.18
N VAL A 240 8.00 0.06 13.32
CA VAL A 240 7.01 1.05 13.73
C VAL A 240 7.72 2.26 14.30
N ASN A 241 7.43 3.44 13.75
CA ASN A 241 7.89 4.74 14.26
C ASN A 241 6.68 5.65 14.48
N PRO A 242 6.06 5.64 15.66
CA PRO A 242 4.87 6.44 15.94
C PRO A 242 5.15 7.94 16.06
N ASP A 243 6.41 8.33 16.28
CA ASP A 243 6.81 9.73 16.51
C ASP A 243 7.09 10.51 15.21
N LYS A 244 7.05 9.83 14.05
CA LYS A 244 7.26 10.51 12.77
C LYS A 244 6.06 11.41 12.44
N PRO A 245 6.25 12.76 12.31
CA PRO A 245 5.16 13.68 12.03
C PRO A 245 4.43 13.34 10.72
N CYS A 246 3.11 13.41 10.74
CA CYS A 246 2.30 13.23 9.52
C CYS A 246 2.44 14.43 8.59
N PHE A 247 2.33 14.16 7.28
CA PHE A 247 2.35 15.21 6.26
C PHE A 247 1.26 16.26 6.49
N GLU A 248 0.06 15.84 6.87
CA GLU A 248 -1.09 16.71 7.12
C GLU A 248 -0.81 17.71 8.26
N ASP A 249 -0.05 17.30 9.28
CA ASP A 249 0.33 18.17 10.39
C ASP A 249 1.31 19.28 9.99
N THR A 250 2.02 19.09 8.87
CA THR A 250 2.97 20.09 8.33
C THR A 250 2.32 21.08 7.36
N LEU A 251 1.04 20.91 7.05
CA LEU A 251 0.32 21.77 6.13
C LEU A 251 -0.29 22.98 6.86
N PRO A 252 0.12 24.22 6.52
CA PRO A 252 -0.38 25.44 7.18
C PRO A 252 -1.91 25.54 7.29
N PRO A 253 -2.70 25.12 6.28
CA PRO A 253 -4.15 25.13 6.38
C PRO A 253 -4.71 24.33 7.55
N TYR A 254 -3.98 23.34 8.07
CA TYR A 254 -4.45 22.45 9.15
C TYR A 254 -3.84 22.75 10.53
N TYR A 255 -2.99 23.77 10.68
CA TYR A 255 -2.38 24.09 11.97
C TYR A 255 -3.39 24.51 13.06
N LYS A 256 -4.53 25.07 12.66
CA LYS A 256 -5.54 25.58 13.60
C LYS A 256 -6.83 24.79 13.58
N GLU A 257 -7.13 24.10 12.49
CA GLU A 257 -8.37 23.37 12.31
C GLU A 257 -8.22 22.24 11.29
N THR A 258 -8.90 21.12 11.53
CA THR A 258 -8.91 19.95 10.64
C THR A 258 -10.10 19.92 9.68
N THR A 259 -10.89 21.01 9.62
CA THR A 259 -12.02 21.14 8.68
C THR A 259 -11.52 20.95 7.26
N PRO A 260 -12.12 20.04 6.46
CA PRO A 260 -11.75 19.83 5.06
C PRO A 260 -11.81 21.13 4.26
N LEU A 261 -10.84 21.33 3.33
CA LEU A 261 -10.71 22.58 2.59
C LEU A 261 -12.01 22.99 1.87
N PHE A 262 -12.73 22.03 1.28
CA PHE A 262 -13.98 22.30 0.55
C PHE A 262 -15.16 22.75 1.44
N LYS A 263 -15.07 22.58 2.76
CA LYS A 263 -16.08 23.04 3.74
C LYS A 263 -15.77 24.40 4.31
N ARG A 264 -14.60 24.95 4.05
CA ARG A 264 -14.19 26.25 4.57
C ARG A 264 -14.85 27.39 3.80
N ARG A 265 -15.23 28.42 4.52
CA ARG A 265 -15.73 29.64 3.89
C ARG A 265 -14.57 30.41 3.29
N ILE A 266 -14.75 30.86 2.05
CA ILE A 266 -13.80 31.73 1.36
C ILE A 266 -13.98 33.14 1.94
N ASP A 267 -12.88 33.72 2.43
CA ASP A 267 -12.81 35.13 2.80
C ASP A 267 -12.47 35.93 1.53
N GLY A 268 -13.50 36.55 0.93
CA GLY A 268 -13.37 37.26 -0.34
C GLY A 268 -12.42 38.47 -0.24
N GLU A 269 -12.43 39.19 0.89
CA GLU A 269 -11.56 40.37 1.07
C GLU A 269 -10.08 39.96 1.09
N LYS A 270 -9.75 38.91 1.84
CA LYS A 270 -8.38 38.35 1.85
C LYS A 270 -7.96 37.82 0.50
N LEU A 271 -8.87 37.15 -0.21
CA LEU A 271 -8.58 36.66 -1.56
C LEU A 271 -8.28 37.78 -2.53
N PHE A 272 -9.12 38.85 -2.56
CA PHE A 272 -8.89 40.01 -3.41
C PHE A 272 -7.61 40.73 -3.01
N GLY A 273 -7.33 40.94 -1.74
CA GLY A 273 -6.08 41.50 -1.24
C GLY A 273 -4.84 40.72 -1.68
N LEU A 274 -4.91 39.40 -1.67
CA LEU A 274 -3.84 38.53 -2.17
C LEU A 274 -3.64 38.69 -3.69
N ILE A 275 -4.72 38.71 -4.47
CA ILE A 275 -4.67 38.89 -5.92
C ILE A 275 -4.04 40.27 -6.27
N ASP A 276 -4.47 41.33 -5.59
CA ASP A 276 -3.95 42.67 -5.80
C ASP A 276 -2.46 42.78 -5.43
N SER A 277 -2.04 42.11 -4.35
CA SER A 277 -0.62 42.09 -3.97
C SER A 277 0.28 41.47 -5.04
N LYS A 278 -0.26 40.54 -5.84
CA LYS A 278 0.48 39.86 -6.92
C LYS A 278 0.43 40.60 -8.24
N ARG A 279 -0.53 41.53 -8.43
CA ARG A 279 -0.62 42.40 -9.62
C ARG A 279 0.33 43.60 -9.59
N ARG A 280 0.89 43.90 -8.41
CA ARG A 280 1.77 45.08 -8.21
C ARG A 280 3.27 44.75 -8.33
N VAL A 281 3.62 43.55 -8.86
CA VAL A 281 5.01 43.11 -9.12
C VAL A 281 5.31 43.21 -10.61
#